data_b189f8eed5244a7af0e4e7f690c24347
#
_entry.id   b189f8eed5244a7af0e4e7f690c24347
#
_cell.length_a   1.000
_cell.length_b   1.000
_cell.length_c   1.000
_cell.angle_alpha   90.00
_cell.angle_beta   90.00
_cell.angle_gamma   90.00
#
_symmetry.space_group_name_H-M   'P 1'
#
loop_
_entity.id
_entity.type
_entity.pdbx_description
1 polymer ?
#
loop_
_entity_poly.entity_id
_entity_poly.type
_entity_poly.pdbx_seq_one_letter_code
_entity_poly.pdbx_strand_id
1 'polypeptide(L)'
;MSIGIGDNLGKSFGFAKDSLVGKWLNWLLLIIVTIIPIVNFIGMGTYLKIFRGEKPEVSGIGKSFVDGLLAVVIVVIYSIPALIILALLNLIGLGVLSIIVEFIALLIIIPALVNFTKKGLGAAFAFGDIIGKIGKIGWVDYIISVLVIAILFAICFIPVIGWIIAPFLLTVAFKIAANLLA
;
A
#
# COMPACT_ATOMS: atom_id res chain seq x y z
N MET A 1 -15.80 -15.73 -4.21
CA MET A 1 -15.78 -15.14 -5.55
C MET A 1 -14.83 -13.96 -5.51
N SER A 2 -13.75 -13.99 -6.29
CA SER A 2 -12.85 -12.84 -6.41
C SER A 2 -13.61 -11.69 -7.08
N ILE A 3 -13.46 -10.48 -6.55
CA ILE A 3 -14.03 -9.30 -7.19
C ILE A 3 -13.31 -9.07 -8.52
N GLY A 4 -14.05 -8.87 -9.63
CA GLY A 4 -13.44 -8.58 -10.92
C GLY A 4 -12.60 -7.30 -10.87
N ILE A 5 -11.48 -7.26 -11.62
CA ILE A 5 -10.52 -6.13 -11.58
C ILE A 5 -11.21 -4.81 -11.90
N GLY A 6 -12.09 -4.78 -12.92
CA GLY A 6 -12.84 -3.59 -13.30
C GLY A 6 -13.77 -3.10 -12.20
N ASP A 7 -14.50 -4.02 -11.56
CA ASP A 7 -15.40 -3.68 -10.45
C ASP A 7 -14.61 -3.19 -9.23
N ASN A 8 -13.46 -3.81 -8.95
CA ASN A 8 -12.60 -3.37 -7.86
C ASN A 8 -12.08 -1.94 -8.09
N LEU A 9 -11.61 -1.65 -9.30
CA LEU A 9 -11.20 -0.32 -9.70
C LEU A 9 -12.34 0.69 -9.53
N GLY A 10 -13.51 0.43 -10.12
CA GLY A 10 -14.65 1.32 -10.03
C GLY A 10 -15.08 1.63 -8.58
N LYS A 11 -15.16 0.59 -7.73
CA LYS A 11 -15.46 0.75 -6.29
C LYS A 11 -14.38 1.54 -5.55
N SER A 12 -13.12 1.34 -5.89
CA SER A 12 -12.00 2.02 -5.24
C SER A 12 -11.92 3.50 -5.63
N PHE A 13 -12.19 3.84 -6.88
CA PHE A 13 -12.31 5.22 -7.34
C PHE A 13 -13.52 5.92 -6.69
N GLY A 14 -14.68 5.26 -6.65
CA GLY A 14 -15.88 5.77 -5.95
C GLY A 14 -15.59 6.06 -4.48
N PHE A 15 -14.95 5.13 -3.78
CA PHE A 15 -14.54 5.32 -2.38
C PHE A 15 -13.60 6.50 -2.19
N ALA A 16 -12.59 6.67 -3.06
CA ALA A 16 -11.66 7.80 -2.98
C ALA A 16 -12.38 9.13 -3.23
N LYS A 17 -13.28 9.17 -4.23
CA LYS A 17 -14.12 10.33 -4.49
C LYS A 17 -14.96 10.71 -3.27
N ASP A 18 -15.70 9.78 -2.69
CA ASP A 18 -16.56 10.00 -1.52
C ASP A 18 -15.79 10.33 -0.24
N SER A 19 -14.53 9.97 -0.18
CA SER A 19 -13.67 10.22 0.98
C SER A 19 -12.97 11.57 0.93
N LEU A 20 -12.65 12.08 -0.27
CA LEU A 20 -11.75 13.21 -0.44
C LEU A 20 -12.36 14.39 -1.21
N VAL A 21 -13.18 14.14 -2.22
CA VAL A 21 -13.75 15.24 -3.01
C VAL A 21 -14.75 16.04 -2.16
N GLY A 22 -14.56 17.35 -2.13
CA GLY A 22 -15.29 18.27 -1.26
C GLY A 22 -14.73 18.39 0.17
N LYS A 23 -13.75 17.55 0.55
CA LYS A 23 -13.06 17.59 1.85
C LYS A 23 -11.64 18.14 1.71
N TRP A 24 -11.52 19.34 1.17
CA TRP A 24 -10.24 19.95 0.79
C TRP A 24 -9.25 20.10 1.95
N LEU A 25 -9.75 20.33 3.17
CA LEU A 25 -8.88 20.39 4.36
C LEU A 25 -8.22 19.03 4.62
N ASN A 26 -8.98 17.94 4.57
CA ASN A 26 -8.42 16.61 4.75
C ASN A 26 -7.47 16.23 3.61
N TRP A 27 -7.77 16.63 2.38
CA TRP A 27 -6.88 16.45 1.24
C TRP A 27 -5.54 17.14 1.45
N LEU A 28 -5.58 18.43 1.85
CA LEU A 28 -4.37 19.20 2.16
C LEU A 28 -3.57 18.58 3.31
N LEU A 29 -4.23 18.16 4.39
CA LEU A 29 -3.58 17.49 5.51
C LEU A 29 -2.90 16.19 5.07
N LEU A 30 -3.54 15.39 4.20
CA LEU A 30 -2.94 14.19 3.65
C LEU A 30 -1.70 14.49 2.80
N ILE A 31 -1.71 15.57 1.99
CA ILE A 31 -0.51 16.01 1.28
C ILE A 31 0.62 16.32 2.27
N ILE A 32 0.33 17.12 3.29
CA ILE A 32 1.32 17.53 4.30
C ILE A 32 1.91 16.32 5.02
N VAL A 33 1.06 15.42 5.53
CA VAL A 33 1.53 14.24 6.28
C VAL A 33 2.22 13.21 5.38
N THR A 34 2.02 13.26 4.07
CA THR A 34 2.69 12.36 3.13
C THR A 34 4.09 12.87 2.74
N ILE A 35 4.28 14.19 2.65
CA ILE A 35 5.54 14.79 2.18
C ILE A 35 6.58 14.94 3.30
N ILE A 36 6.15 15.26 4.53
CA ILE A 36 7.08 15.52 5.63
C ILE A 36 7.60 14.20 6.22
N PRO A 37 8.93 13.94 6.22
CA PRO A 37 9.48 12.62 6.52
C PRO A 37 9.00 11.98 7.83
N ILE A 38 9.12 12.62 8.98
CA ILE A 38 8.69 12.03 10.27
C ILE A 38 7.17 11.98 10.36
N VAL A 39 6.49 12.97 9.82
CA VAL A 39 5.02 13.06 9.82
C VAL A 39 4.41 12.05 8.84
N ASN A 40 5.18 11.56 7.89
CA ASN A 40 4.78 10.52 6.94
C ASN A 40 4.30 9.22 7.63
N PHE A 41 4.80 8.89 8.83
CA PHE A 41 4.26 7.78 9.61
C PHE A 41 2.77 7.98 9.93
N ILE A 42 2.32 9.22 10.21
CA ILE A 42 0.90 9.54 10.39
C ILE A 42 0.13 9.33 9.09
N GLY A 43 0.72 9.76 7.96
CA GLY A 43 0.16 9.53 6.62
C GLY A 43 -0.04 8.04 6.33
N MET A 44 1.01 7.24 6.52
CA MET A 44 0.95 5.78 6.34
C MET A 44 -0.13 5.15 7.22
N GLY A 45 -0.14 5.45 8.52
CA GLY A 45 -1.16 4.94 9.43
C GLY A 45 -2.58 5.40 9.08
N THR A 46 -2.72 6.59 8.50
CA THR A 46 -4.01 7.10 8.02
C THR A 46 -4.52 6.28 6.82
N TYR A 47 -3.66 5.93 5.86
CA TYR A 47 -4.05 5.05 4.75
C TYR A 47 -4.34 3.62 5.21
N LEU A 48 -3.67 3.11 6.25
CA LEU A 48 -3.95 1.79 6.81
C LEU A 48 -5.38 1.66 7.38
N LYS A 49 -6.04 2.76 7.76
CA LYS A 49 -7.45 2.76 8.16
C LYS A 49 -8.36 2.17 7.09
N ILE A 50 -8.01 2.33 5.81
CA ILE A 50 -8.77 1.80 4.68
C ILE A 50 -8.88 0.26 4.76
N PHE A 51 -7.85 -0.42 5.26
CA PHE A 51 -7.88 -1.88 5.47
C PHE A 51 -8.85 -2.31 6.57
N ARG A 52 -9.22 -1.38 7.47
CA ARG A 52 -10.25 -1.58 8.50
C ARG A 52 -11.65 -1.15 8.01
N GLY A 53 -11.78 -0.70 6.77
CA GLY A 53 -13.03 -0.18 6.22
C GLY A 53 -13.32 1.28 6.54
N GLU A 54 -12.39 1.98 7.16
CA GLU A 54 -12.52 3.39 7.54
C GLU A 54 -12.08 4.31 6.38
N LYS A 55 -12.53 5.58 6.42
CA LYS A 55 -12.04 6.60 5.48
C LYS A 55 -10.66 7.11 5.91
N PRO A 56 -9.80 7.53 4.95
CA PRO A 56 -8.48 8.06 5.25
C PRO A 56 -8.57 9.51 5.75
N GLU A 57 -9.07 9.69 6.96
CA GLU A 57 -9.14 10.99 7.63
C GLU A 57 -7.97 11.14 8.59
N VAL A 58 -7.29 12.31 8.55
CA VAL A 58 -6.18 12.63 9.45
C VAL A 58 -6.74 12.90 10.84
N SER A 59 -6.92 11.83 11.60
CA SER A 59 -7.47 11.84 12.96
C SER A 59 -6.81 10.74 13.79
N GLY A 60 -6.86 10.85 15.11
CA GLY A 60 -6.21 9.88 15.99
C GLY A 60 -4.70 9.80 15.75
N ILE A 61 -4.05 10.96 15.71
CA ILE A 61 -2.64 11.16 15.26
C ILE A 61 -1.69 10.17 15.96
N GLY A 62 -1.80 9.98 17.27
CA GLY A 62 -0.93 9.07 18.02
C GLY A 62 -1.05 7.63 17.53
N LYS A 63 -2.28 7.12 17.34
CA LYS A 63 -2.51 5.77 16.82
C LYS A 63 -2.05 5.64 15.38
N SER A 64 -2.36 6.62 14.53
CA SER A 64 -1.92 6.63 13.15
C SER A 64 -0.39 6.65 13.04
N PHE A 65 0.29 7.39 13.91
CA PHE A 65 1.75 7.42 13.97
C PHE A 65 2.33 6.04 14.30
N VAL A 66 1.82 5.39 15.36
CA VAL A 66 2.28 4.06 15.78
C VAL A 66 1.97 3.00 14.71
N ASP A 67 0.77 3.00 14.16
CA ASP A 67 0.37 2.08 13.08
C ASP A 67 1.27 2.26 11.85
N GLY A 68 1.56 3.50 11.47
CA GLY A 68 2.44 3.80 10.34
C GLY A 68 3.90 3.44 10.60
N LEU A 69 4.41 3.70 11.81
CA LEU A 69 5.76 3.29 12.20
C LEU A 69 5.92 1.77 12.13
N LEU A 70 4.96 1.02 12.68
CA LEU A 70 4.96 -0.44 12.63
C LEU A 70 4.85 -0.96 11.19
N ALA A 71 4.04 -0.31 10.34
CA ALA A 71 3.96 -0.65 8.93
C ALA A 71 5.30 -0.47 8.22
N VAL A 72 6.02 0.62 8.49
CA VAL A 72 7.36 0.85 7.93
C VAL A 72 8.33 -0.21 8.42
N VAL A 73 8.29 -0.61 9.70
CA VAL A 73 9.09 -1.71 10.23
C VAL A 73 8.82 -3.01 9.47
N ILE A 74 7.54 -3.33 9.22
CA ILE A 74 7.16 -4.52 8.43
C ILE A 74 7.74 -4.42 7.02
N VAL A 75 7.58 -3.29 6.34
CA VAL A 75 8.12 -3.07 4.99
C VAL A 75 9.63 -3.26 4.98
N VAL A 76 10.35 -2.66 5.92
CA VAL A 76 11.81 -2.79 6.03
C VAL A 76 12.21 -4.25 6.20
N ILE A 77 11.56 -5.00 7.10
CA ILE A 77 11.89 -6.42 7.33
C ILE A 77 11.70 -7.24 6.03
N TYR A 78 10.59 -7.03 5.32
CA TYR A 78 10.33 -7.72 4.06
C TYR A 78 11.25 -7.25 2.91
N SER A 79 11.78 -6.03 2.99
CA SER A 79 12.71 -5.51 1.99
C SER A 79 14.14 -6.03 2.17
N ILE A 80 14.53 -6.54 3.36
CA ILE A 80 15.89 -7.02 3.59
C ILE A 80 16.33 -8.10 2.59
N PRO A 81 15.56 -9.19 2.35
CA PRO A 81 15.94 -10.18 1.35
C PRO A 81 16.04 -9.59 -0.06
N ALA A 82 15.11 -8.68 -0.41
CA ALA A 82 15.12 -8.01 -1.71
C ALA A 82 16.39 -7.15 -1.88
N LEU A 83 16.79 -6.40 -0.85
CA LEU A 83 18.00 -5.58 -0.86
C LEU A 83 19.27 -6.42 -1.03
N ILE A 84 19.35 -7.59 -0.40
CA ILE A 84 20.48 -8.52 -0.56
C ILE A 84 20.56 -9.01 -2.01
N ILE A 85 19.43 -9.46 -2.58
CA ILE A 85 19.38 -9.90 -3.97
C ILE A 85 19.74 -8.75 -4.91
N LEU A 86 19.25 -7.56 -4.65
CA LEU A 86 19.55 -6.34 -5.40
C LEU A 86 21.06 -6.04 -5.42
N ALA A 87 21.70 -6.10 -4.26
CA ALA A 87 23.14 -5.89 -4.14
C ALA A 87 23.92 -6.91 -4.99
N LEU A 88 23.54 -8.20 -4.91
CA LEU A 88 24.16 -9.26 -5.71
C LEU A 88 23.95 -9.06 -7.21
N LEU A 89 22.75 -8.70 -7.65
CA LEU A 89 22.44 -8.43 -9.06
C LEU A 89 23.27 -7.25 -9.60
N ASN A 90 23.45 -6.20 -8.80
CA ASN A 90 24.30 -5.07 -9.20
C ASN A 90 25.79 -5.47 -9.34
N LEU A 91 26.29 -6.32 -8.45
CA LEU A 91 27.69 -6.81 -8.52
C LEU A 91 27.99 -7.57 -9.81
N ILE A 92 27.00 -8.28 -10.38
CA ILE A 92 27.15 -9.06 -11.61
C ILE A 92 26.63 -8.32 -12.86
N GLY A 93 26.32 -7.02 -12.76
CA GLY A 93 25.86 -6.21 -13.88
C GLY A 93 24.40 -6.43 -14.31
N LEU A 94 23.60 -7.15 -13.52
CA LEU A 94 22.19 -7.45 -13.78
C LEU A 94 21.23 -6.55 -12.99
N GLY A 95 21.64 -5.34 -12.64
CA GLY A 95 20.84 -4.39 -11.85
C GLY A 95 19.48 -4.05 -12.46
N VAL A 96 19.29 -4.18 -13.78
CA VAL A 96 17.99 -4.00 -14.44
C VAL A 96 16.90 -4.95 -13.91
N LEU A 97 17.29 -6.11 -13.37
CA LEU A 97 16.35 -7.07 -12.78
C LEU A 97 15.84 -6.65 -11.39
N SER A 98 16.36 -5.56 -10.82
CA SER A 98 15.89 -4.99 -9.55
C SER A 98 14.40 -4.75 -9.52
N ILE A 99 13.82 -4.26 -10.62
CA ILE A 99 12.39 -3.98 -10.75
C ILE A 99 11.55 -5.26 -10.48
N ILE A 100 12.02 -6.41 -10.97
CA ILE A 100 11.32 -7.68 -10.75
C ILE A 100 11.39 -8.08 -9.27
N VAL A 101 12.55 -7.92 -8.65
CA VAL A 101 12.76 -8.26 -7.22
C VAL A 101 11.87 -7.38 -6.32
N GLU A 102 11.83 -6.08 -6.59
CA GLU A 102 10.98 -5.13 -5.86
C GLU A 102 9.49 -5.45 -6.05
N PHE A 103 9.08 -5.80 -7.28
CA PHE A 103 7.70 -6.21 -7.54
C PHE A 103 7.32 -7.49 -6.79
N ILE A 104 8.21 -8.48 -6.72
CA ILE A 104 7.98 -9.70 -5.93
C ILE A 104 7.85 -9.37 -4.43
N ALA A 105 8.69 -8.48 -3.90
CA ALA A 105 8.57 -8.03 -2.52
C ALA A 105 7.21 -7.37 -2.26
N LEU A 106 6.72 -6.54 -3.18
CA LEU A 106 5.42 -5.88 -3.08
C LEU A 106 4.26 -6.87 -3.02
N LEU A 107 4.34 -8.00 -3.77
CA LEU A 107 3.33 -9.08 -3.72
C LEU A 107 3.16 -9.66 -2.30
N ILE A 108 4.17 -9.61 -1.46
CA ILE A 108 4.12 -10.14 -0.09
C ILE A 108 3.82 -9.03 0.92
N ILE A 109 4.37 -7.84 0.73
CA ILE A 109 4.21 -6.69 1.64
C ILE A 109 2.73 -6.26 1.75
N ILE A 110 2.00 -6.20 0.65
CA ILE A 110 0.60 -5.76 0.65
C ILE A 110 -0.28 -6.64 1.58
N PRO A 111 -0.34 -7.97 1.43
CA PRO A 111 -1.13 -8.81 2.33
C PRO A 111 -0.57 -8.87 3.75
N ALA A 112 0.75 -8.70 3.94
CA ALA A 112 1.34 -8.57 5.26
C ALA A 112 0.80 -7.35 6.01
N LEU A 113 0.72 -6.18 5.35
CA LEU A 113 0.14 -4.96 5.91
C LEU A 113 -1.36 -5.11 6.21
N VAL A 114 -2.11 -5.78 5.33
CA VAL A 114 -3.53 -6.09 5.59
C VAL A 114 -3.68 -7.01 6.80
N ASN A 115 -2.84 -8.04 6.93
CA ASN A 115 -2.85 -8.92 8.10
C ASN A 115 -2.49 -8.16 9.38
N PHE A 116 -1.47 -7.32 9.33
CA PHE A 116 -1.09 -6.44 10.43
C PHE A 116 -2.26 -5.61 10.94
N THR A 117 -2.95 -4.91 10.05
CA THR A 117 -4.04 -4.02 10.44
C THR A 117 -5.27 -4.73 10.99
N LYS A 118 -5.53 -5.97 10.54
CA LYS A 118 -6.71 -6.75 10.96
C LYS A 118 -6.44 -7.62 12.18
N LYS A 119 -5.22 -8.16 12.33
CA LYS A 119 -4.89 -9.20 13.32
C LYS A 119 -3.68 -8.87 14.21
N GLY A 120 -3.04 -7.70 14.02
CA GLY A 120 -1.87 -7.26 14.77
C GLY A 120 -0.53 -7.67 14.16
N LEU A 121 0.57 -7.21 14.80
CA LEU A 121 1.92 -7.27 14.25
C LEU A 121 2.38 -8.70 13.90
N GLY A 122 2.13 -9.67 14.76
CA GLY A 122 2.53 -11.07 14.51
C GLY A 122 1.91 -11.67 13.24
N ALA A 123 0.69 -11.25 12.90
CA ALA A 123 0.00 -11.74 11.72
C ALA A 123 0.59 -11.21 10.39
N ALA A 124 1.37 -10.13 10.45
CA ALA A 124 2.11 -9.64 9.29
C ALA A 124 3.14 -10.66 8.80
N PHE A 125 3.64 -11.54 9.67
CA PHE A 125 4.66 -12.53 9.37
C PHE A 125 4.11 -13.96 9.22
N ALA A 126 2.79 -14.11 9.17
CA ALA A 126 2.12 -15.39 8.94
C ALA A 126 2.15 -15.77 7.45
N PHE A 127 3.30 -16.23 6.93
CA PHE A 127 3.51 -16.54 5.52
C PHE A 127 2.47 -17.52 4.96
N GLY A 128 2.09 -18.53 5.72
CA GLY A 128 1.04 -19.48 5.31
C GLY A 128 -0.30 -18.81 5.03
N ASP A 129 -0.72 -17.87 5.90
CA ASP A 129 -1.94 -17.09 5.72
C ASP A 129 -1.84 -16.17 4.48
N ILE A 130 -0.67 -15.55 4.26
CA ILE A 130 -0.42 -14.66 3.13
C ILE A 130 -0.57 -15.42 1.81
N ILE A 131 0.18 -16.52 1.65
CA ILE A 131 0.15 -17.32 0.44
C ILE A 131 -1.23 -17.96 0.25
N GLY A 132 -1.86 -18.45 1.33
CA GLY A 132 -3.21 -19.01 1.28
C GLY A 132 -4.26 -18.00 0.81
N LYS A 133 -4.16 -16.73 1.20
CA LYS A 133 -5.04 -15.66 0.72
C LYS A 133 -4.83 -15.40 -0.78
N ILE A 134 -3.58 -15.26 -1.22
CA ILE A 134 -3.25 -15.06 -2.63
C ILE A 134 -3.79 -16.20 -3.49
N GLY A 135 -3.62 -17.46 -3.03
CA GLY A 135 -4.14 -18.63 -3.73
C GLY A 135 -5.67 -18.64 -3.86
N LYS A 136 -6.40 -18.15 -2.84
CA LYS A 136 -7.88 -18.03 -2.88
C LYS A 136 -8.37 -16.97 -3.85
N ILE A 137 -7.63 -15.88 -3.99
CA ILE A 137 -7.93 -14.79 -4.95
C ILE A 137 -7.68 -15.27 -6.37
N GLY A 138 -6.62 -16.06 -6.58
CA GLY A 138 -6.05 -16.42 -7.86
C GLY A 138 -4.82 -15.57 -8.18
N TRP A 139 -3.71 -16.22 -8.50
CA TRP A 139 -2.43 -15.56 -8.73
C TRP A 139 -2.46 -14.51 -9.84
N VAL A 140 -3.19 -14.77 -10.93
CA VAL A 140 -3.28 -13.84 -12.07
C VAL A 140 -4.00 -12.56 -11.67
N ASP A 141 -5.19 -12.65 -11.08
CA ASP A 141 -5.98 -11.49 -10.65
C ASP A 141 -5.24 -10.69 -9.58
N TYR A 142 -4.52 -11.38 -8.69
CA TYR A 142 -3.71 -10.75 -7.65
C TYR A 142 -2.54 -9.97 -8.25
N ILE A 143 -1.75 -10.59 -9.14
CA ILE A 143 -0.59 -9.96 -9.80
C ILE A 143 -1.03 -8.72 -10.59
N ILE A 144 -2.10 -8.83 -11.37
CA ILE A 144 -2.60 -7.69 -12.15
C ILE A 144 -3.05 -6.55 -11.22
N SER A 145 -3.73 -6.87 -10.12
CA SER A 145 -4.16 -5.86 -9.15
C SER A 145 -2.97 -5.17 -8.48
N VAL A 146 -1.94 -5.92 -8.10
CA VAL A 146 -0.70 -5.34 -7.53
C VAL A 146 0.06 -4.51 -8.56
N LEU A 147 0.06 -4.91 -9.84
CA LEU A 147 0.63 -4.09 -10.91
C LEU A 147 -0.10 -2.75 -11.05
N VAL A 148 -1.42 -2.74 -11.00
CA VAL A 148 -2.21 -1.48 -10.99
C VAL A 148 -1.84 -0.62 -9.78
N ILE A 149 -1.74 -1.21 -8.58
CA ILE A 149 -1.30 -0.50 -7.37
C ILE A 149 0.09 0.09 -7.58
N ALA A 150 1.05 -0.67 -8.12
CA ALA A 150 2.40 -0.18 -8.38
C ALA A 150 2.42 1.00 -9.37
N ILE A 151 1.60 0.97 -10.41
CA ILE A 151 1.45 2.10 -11.35
C ILE A 151 0.90 3.34 -10.63
N LEU A 152 -0.13 3.20 -9.78
CA LEU A 152 -0.68 4.31 -9.01
C LEU A 152 0.38 4.92 -8.08
N PHE A 153 1.18 4.09 -7.41
CA PHE A 153 2.31 4.56 -6.62
C PHE A 153 3.37 5.29 -7.47
N ALA A 154 3.72 4.74 -8.64
CA ALA A 154 4.70 5.37 -9.54
C ALA A 154 4.27 6.77 -9.99
N ILE A 155 2.99 6.99 -10.25
CA ILE A 155 2.45 8.31 -10.60
C ILE A 155 2.63 9.31 -9.45
N CYS A 156 2.56 8.88 -8.19
CA CYS A 156 2.78 9.74 -7.03
C CYS A 156 4.21 10.32 -6.96
N PHE A 157 5.18 9.71 -7.63
CA PHE A 157 6.56 10.20 -7.69
C PHE A 157 6.77 11.31 -8.74
N ILE A 158 5.78 11.62 -9.58
CA ILE A 158 5.88 12.74 -10.52
C ILE A 158 5.91 14.04 -9.69
N PRO A 159 6.98 14.85 -9.78
CA PRO A 159 7.10 16.05 -8.97
C PRO A 159 5.91 17.01 -9.16
N VAL A 160 5.48 17.62 -8.08
CA VAL A 160 4.38 18.59 -7.96
C VAL A 160 3.01 17.95 -8.26
N ILE A 161 2.76 17.50 -9.50
CA ILE A 161 1.46 16.94 -9.90
C ILE A 161 1.18 15.66 -9.08
N GLY A 162 2.15 14.74 -9.04
CA GLY A 162 2.02 13.50 -8.28
C GLY A 162 1.73 13.77 -6.80
N TRP A 163 2.40 14.74 -6.20
CA TRP A 163 2.19 15.08 -4.78
C TRP A 163 0.79 15.64 -4.50
N ILE A 164 0.24 16.46 -5.41
CA ILE A 164 -1.10 17.02 -5.26
C ILE A 164 -2.17 15.93 -5.37
N ILE A 165 -2.01 14.99 -6.29
CA ILE A 165 -2.99 13.93 -6.53
C ILE A 165 -2.72 12.66 -5.69
N ALA A 166 -1.55 12.58 -5.02
CA ALA A 166 -1.18 11.42 -4.18
C ALA A 166 -2.27 11.00 -3.20
N PRO A 167 -2.94 11.89 -2.44
CA PRO A 167 -3.99 11.48 -1.53
C PRO A 167 -5.09 10.66 -2.20
N PHE A 168 -5.46 11.04 -3.41
CA PHE A 168 -6.48 10.32 -4.18
C PHE A 168 -5.95 8.97 -4.67
N LEU A 169 -4.78 8.96 -5.33
CA LEU A 169 -4.19 7.73 -5.89
C LEU A 169 -3.85 6.70 -4.81
N LEU A 170 -3.29 7.15 -3.68
CA LEU A 170 -2.99 6.27 -2.55
C LEU A 170 -4.29 5.71 -1.94
N THR A 171 -5.33 6.53 -1.82
CA THR A 171 -6.64 6.04 -1.34
C THR A 171 -7.20 4.97 -2.26
N VAL A 172 -7.11 5.15 -3.58
CA VAL A 172 -7.50 4.13 -4.58
C VAL A 172 -6.66 2.87 -4.41
N ALA A 173 -5.33 2.99 -4.36
CA ALA A 173 -4.41 1.87 -4.24
C ALA A 173 -4.66 1.03 -2.98
N PHE A 174 -4.78 1.68 -1.81
CA PHE A 174 -5.10 1.00 -0.55
C PHE A 174 -6.50 0.36 -0.57
N LYS A 175 -7.48 1.00 -1.24
CA LYS A 175 -8.83 0.42 -1.36
C LYS A 175 -8.88 -0.78 -2.29
N ILE A 176 -8.12 -0.78 -3.40
CA ILE A 176 -7.95 -1.95 -4.27
C ILE A 176 -7.43 -3.13 -3.44
N ALA A 177 -6.36 -2.91 -2.67
CA ALA A 177 -5.78 -3.93 -1.82
C ALA A 177 -6.74 -4.40 -0.71
N ALA A 178 -7.48 -3.47 -0.10
CA ALA A 178 -8.49 -3.79 0.92
C ALA A 178 -9.60 -4.69 0.38
N ASN A 179 -10.14 -4.36 -0.80
CA ASN A 179 -11.22 -5.13 -1.43
C ASN A 179 -10.74 -6.51 -1.89
N LEU A 180 -9.49 -6.62 -2.33
CA LEU A 180 -8.89 -7.84 -2.83
C LEU A 180 -8.61 -8.85 -1.71
N LEU A 181 -8.21 -8.35 -0.53
CA LEU A 181 -7.74 -9.13 0.62
C LEU A 181 -8.75 -9.12 1.79
N ALA A 182 -10.02 -8.77 1.48
CA ALA A 182 -11.11 -8.73 2.44
C ALA A 182 -11.44 -10.09 3.06
#